data_a3c47897c2d81deff2427d81dab5834b
#
_entry.id   a3c47897c2d81deff2427d81dab5834b
#
_cell.length_a   1.000
_cell.length_b   1.000
_cell.length_c   1.000
_cell.angle_alpha   90.00
_cell.angle_beta   90.00
_cell.angle_gamma   90.00
#
_symmetry.space_group_name_H-M   'P 1'
#
loop_
_entity.id
_entity.type
_entity.pdbx_description
1 polymer ?
#
loop_
_entity_poly.entity_id
_entity_poly.type
_entity_poly.pdbx_seq_one_letter_code
_entity_poly.pdbx_strand_id
1 'polypeptide(L)'
;SEVPERRDQAAYALEMISSIDRGYYAPAQALAASMVEALTIEILGKEERKKYTSYSTTEDALSVYENFLVGEWLALSPMFQAFQKFYPGSGDPIPALFNRHATVHTVSAQQFTQANAITGALFAVSLLCYLYDEASGRGEKS
;
A
#
# COMPACT_ATOMS: atom_id res chain seq x y z
N SER A 1 14.68 20.92 -4.51
CA SER A 1 13.75 21.34 -3.46
C SER A 1 12.70 20.23 -3.28
N GLU A 2 12.60 19.70 -2.09
CA GLU A 2 11.55 18.73 -1.77
C GLU A 2 10.18 19.37 -1.99
N VAL A 3 9.30 18.63 -2.69
CA VAL A 3 7.90 19.01 -2.82
C VAL A 3 7.28 18.98 -1.41
N PRO A 4 6.53 20.03 -0.98
CA PRO A 4 5.97 20.08 0.38
C PRO A 4 5.19 18.82 0.76
N GLU A 5 4.40 18.28 -0.15
CA GLU A 5 3.63 17.04 0.03
C GLU A 5 4.51 15.82 0.34
N ARG A 6 5.70 15.75 -0.26
CA ARG A 6 6.66 14.66 -0.03
C ARG A 6 7.24 14.70 1.39
N ARG A 7 7.45 15.91 1.92
CA ARG A 7 7.91 16.10 3.30
C ARG A 7 6.86 15.61 4.29
N ASP A 8 5.59 15.90 4.05
CA ASP A 8 4.48 15.45 4.89
C ASP A 8 4.35 13.93 4.85
N GLN A 9 4.45 13.32 3.67
CA GLN A 9 4.42 11.86 3.52
C GLN A 9 5.56 11.18 4.30
N ALA A 10 6.78 11.74 4.27
CA ALA A 10 7.91 11.24 5.05
C ALA A 10 7.66 11.37 6.57
N ALA A 11 7.09 12.49 7.02
CA ALA A 11 6.74 12.69 8.41
C ALA A 11 5.71 11.66 8.90
N TYR A 12 4.67 11.40 8.13
CA TYR A 12 3.67 10.36 8.45
C TYR A 12 4.25 8.96 8.42
N ALA A 13 5.18 8.66 7.53
CA ALA A 13 5.89 7.38 7.54
C ALA A 13 6.67 7.18 8.85
N LEU A 14 7.33 8.22 9.36
CA LEU A 14 8.02 8.18 10.64
C LEU A 14 7.06 8.01 11.82
N GLU A 15 5.92 8.67 11.81
CA GLU A 15 4.87 8.48 12.84
C GLU A 15 4.33 7.03 12.83
N MET A 16 4.10 6.48 11.64
CA MET A 16 3.67 5.09 11.47
C MET A 16 4.68 4.11 12.07
N ILE A 17 5.96 4.27 11.75
CA ILE A 17 7.05 3.43 12.28
C ILE A 17 7.13 3.58 13.81
N SER A 18 7.10 4.82 14.32
CA SER A 18 7.11 5.09 15.76
C SER A 18 5.92 4.45 16.49
N SER A 19 4.76 4.41 15.85
CA SER A 19 3.57 3.75 16.41
C SER A 19 3.78 2.24 16.52
N ILE A 20 4.41 1.60 15.52
CA ILE A 20 4.76 0.17 15.55
C ILE A 20 5.75 -0.11 16.69
N ASP A 21 6.80 0.68 16.82
CA ASP A 21 7.82 0.52 17.87
C ASP A 21 7.22 0.61 19.27
N ARG A 22 6.16 1.38 19.44
CA ARG A 22 5.43 1.53 20.71
C ARG A 22 4.32 0.50 20.90
N GLY A 23 4.10 -0.40 19.94
CA GLY A 23 3.03 -1.41 20.00
C GLY A 23 1.64 -0.88 19.63
N TYR A 24 1.53 0.31 19.06
CA TYR A 24 0.28 0.87 18.58
C TYR A 24 0.01 0.43 17.14
N TYR A 25 -0.32 -0.85 16.97
CA TYR A 25 -0.46 -1.47 15.65
C TYR A 25 -1.69 -0.98 14.88
N ALA A 26 -2.82 -0.78 15.52
CA ALA A 26 -4.04 -0.34 14.85
C ALA A 26 -3.91 1.07 14.23
N PRO A 27 -3.42 2.11 14.94
CA PRO A 27 -3.16 3.41 14.33
C PRO A 27 -2.13 3.33 13.19
N ALA A 28 -1.06 2.56 13.37
CA ALA A 28 -0.05 2.37 12.35
C ALA A 28 -0.63 1.74 11.08
N GLN A 29 -1.46 0.71 11.21
CA GLN A 29 -2.11 0.05 10.09
C GLN A 29 -3.10 0.98 9.37
N ALA A 30 -3.88 1.76 10.10
CA ALA A 30 -4.81 2.74 9.53
C ALA A 30 -4.06 3.80 8.71
N LEU A 31 -2.95 4.30 9.23
CA LEU A 31 -2.10 5.26 8.52
C LEU A 31 -1.45 4.62 7.30
N ALA A 32 -0.96 3.38 7.41
CA ALA A 32 -0.43 2.62 6.28
C ALA A 32 -1.46 2.47 5.15
N ALA A 33 -2.70 2.12 5.47
CA ALA A 33 -3.78 1.99 4.49
C ALA A 33 -4.05 3.31 3.74
N SER A 34 -4.04 4.43 4.45
CA SER A 34 -4.20 5.76 3.86
C SER A 34 -3.02 6.12 2.96
N MET A 35 -1.80 5.86 3.40
CA MET A 35 -0.59 6.11 2.61
C MET A 35 -0.53 5.24 1.36
N VAL A 36 -0.82 3.95 1.45
CA VAL A 36 -0.85 3.03 0.31
C VAL A 36 -1.87 3.50 -0.73
N GLU A 37 -3.05 3.94 -0.32
CA GLU A 37 -4.04 4.52 -1.23
C GLU A 37 -3.50 5.75 -1.97
N ALA A 38 -2.98 6.72 -1.23
CA ALA A 38 -2.50 7.97 -1.80
C ALA A 38 -1.28 7.76 -2.72
N LEU A 39 -0.30 6.97 -2.28
CA LEU A 39 0.94 6.75 -3.02
C LEU A 39 0.74 5.91 -4.28
N THR A 40 -0.15 4.93 -4.27
CA THR A 40 -0.47 4.16 -5.48
C THR A 40 -1.19 5.01 -6.52
N ILE A 41 -2.06 5.93 -6.10
CA ILE A 41 -2.68 6.90 -7.01
C ILE A 41 -1.65 7.87 -7.58
N GLU A 42 -0.70 8.32 -6.76
CA GLU A 42 0.37 9.22 -7.21
C GLU A 42 1.27 8.55 -8.25
N ILE A 43 1.63 7.29 -8.06
CA ILE A 43 2.49 6.54 -8.97
C ILE A 43 1.79 6.20 -10.28
N LEU A 44 0.57 5.68 -10.22
CA LEU A 44 -0.15 5.11 -11.36
C LEU A 44 -1.19 6.04 -11.97
N GLY A 45 -1.68 7.01 -11.20
CA GLY A 45 -2.92 7.70 -11.51
C GLY A 45 -4.15 6.87 -11.11
N LYS A 46 -5.25 7.54 -10.87
CA LYS A 46 -6.48 6.93 -10.32
C LYS A 46 -7.06 5.83 -11.22
N GLU A 47 -7.09 6.06 -12.53
CA GLU A 47 -7.69 5.13 -13.49
C GLU A 47 -6.82 3.87 -13.66
N GLU A 48 -5.51 4.03 -13.81
CA GLU A 48 -4.59 2.88 -13.93
C GLU A 48 -4.57 2.07 -12.63
N ARG A 49 -4.53 2.72 -11.47
CA ARG A 49 -4.61 2.02 -10.18
C ARG A 49 -5.89 1.20 -10.08
N LYS A 50 -7.04 1.76 -10.46
CA LYS A 50 -8.32 1.05 -10.49
C LYS A 50 -8.28 -0.17 -11.41
N LYS A 51 -7.70 -0.03 -12.59
CA LYS A 51 -7.51 -1.11 -13.54
C LYS A 51 -6.69 -2.25 -12.94
N TYR A 52 -5.51 -1.96 -12.38
CA TYR A 52 -4.62 -2.96 -11.77
C TYR A 52 -5.18 -3.62 -10.51
N THR A 53 -6.13 -3.01 -9.83
CA THR A 53 -6.76 -3.56 -8.62
C THR A 53 -8.13 -4.21 -8.87
N SER A 54 -8.58 -4.30 -10.13
CA SER A 54 -9.90 -4.84 -10.50
C SER A 54 -9.90 -6.34 -10.80
N TYR A 55 -8.74 -6.98 -10.84
CA TYR A 55 -8.62 -8.38 -11.22
C TYR A 55 -9.12 -9.31 -10.12
N SER A 56 -9.82 -10.36 -10.54
CA SER A 56 -10.42 -11.35 -9.63
C SER A 56 -9.53 -12.55 -9.39
N THR A 57 -8.54 -12.80 -10.24
CA THR A 57 -7.62 -13.95 -10.14
C THR A 57 -6.17 -13.50 -10.06
N THR A 58 -5.34 -14.33 -9.40
CA THR A 58 -3.90 -14.10 -9.31
C THR A 58 -3.23 -14.11 -10.68
N GLU A 59 -3.68 -14.98 -11.57
CA GLU A 59 -3.12 -15.13 -12.92
C GLU A 59 -3.35 -13.87 -13.77
N ASP A 60 -4.58 -13.34 -13.75
CA ASP A 60 -4.89 -12.10 -14.46
C ASP A 60 -4.10 -10.91 -13.90
N ALA A 61 -3.96 -10.84 -12.58
CA ALA A 61 -3.17 -9.79 -11.93
C ALA A 61 -1.69 -9.88 -12.32
N LEU A 62 -1.09 -11.06 -12.29
CA LEU A 62 0.31 -11.26 -12.63
C LEU A 62 0.62 -10.88 -14.08
N SER A 63 -0.27 -11.20 -15.04
CA SER A 63 -0.09 -10.85 -16.44
C SER A 63 0.00 -9.34 -16.68
N VAL A 64 -0.64 -8.54 -15.83
CA VAL A 64 -0.58 -7.08 -15.89
C VAL A 64 0.76 -6.56 -15.38
N TYR A 65 1.28 -7.17 -14.32
CA TYR A 65 2.57 -6.79 -13.75
C TYR A 65 3.78 -7.16 -14.61
N GLU A 66 3.62 -8.05 -15.59
CA GLU A 66 4.67 -8.40 -16.56
C GLU A 66 5.18 -7.19 -17.36
N ASN A 67 4.38 -6.15 -17.49
CA ASN A 67 4.76 -4.93 -18.19
C ASN A 67 5.55 -3.93 -17.31
N PHE A 68 5.70 -4.22 -16.05
CA PHE A 68 6.42 -3.34 -15.12
C PHE A 68 7.94 -3.57 -15.21
N LEU A 69 8.68 -2.49 -15.07
CA LEU A 69 10.11 -2.57 -14.79
C LEU A 69 10.35 -3.23 -13.43
N VAL A 70 11.52 -3.79 -13.21
CA VAL A 70 11.84 -4.52 -11.96
C VAL A 70 11.57 -3.66 -10.72
N GLY A 71 11.98 -2.39 -10.73
CA GLY A 71 11.73 -1.47 -9.61
C GLY A 71 10.25 -1.22 -9.36
N GLU A 72 9.47 -1.01 -10.41
CA GLU A 72 8.02 -0.86 -10.34
C GLU A 72 7.37 -2.14 -9.80
N TRP A 73 7.81 -3.29 -10.31
CA TRP A 73 7.29 -4.58 -9.90
C TRP A 73 7.53 -4.83 -8.41
N LEU A 74 8.74 -4.57 -7.92
CA LEU A 74 9.08 -4.71 -6.50
C LEU A 74 8.26 -3.78 -5.60
N ALA A 75 8.05 -2.55 -6.03
CA ALA A 75 7.29 -1.57 -5.25
C ALA A 75 5.78 -1.82 -5.28
N LEU A 76 5.23 -2.21 -6.43
CA LEU A 76 3.78 -2.26 -6.68
C LEU A 76 3.16 -3.65 -6.55
N SER A 77 3.94 -4.74 -6.61
CA SER A 77 3.39 -6.10 -6.56
C SER A 77 2.53 -6.40 -5.31
N PRO A 78 2.80 -5.85 -4.11
CA PRO A 78 1.92 -6.04 -2.97
C PRO A 78 0.52 -5.45 -3.15
N MET A 79 0.32 -4.57 -4.14
CA MET A 79 -0.95 -3.92 -4.42
C MET A 79 -2.06 -4.94 -4.71
N PHE A 80 -1.75 -6.03 -5.39
CA PHE A 80 -2.72 -7.08 -5.68
C PHE A 80 -3.37 -7.62 -4.39
N GLN A 81 -2.55 -7.95 -3.39
CA GLN A 81 -3.05 -8.46 -2.10
C GLN A 81 -3.71 -7.36 -1.27
N ALA A 82 -3.10 -6.18 -1.22
CA ALA A 82 -3.58 -5.08 -0.38
C ALA A 82 -4.93 -4.50 -0.83
N PHE A 83 -5.24 -4.61 -2.13
CA PHE A 83 -6.47 -4.08 -2.73
C PHE A 83 -7.47 -5.16 -3.13
N GLN A 84 -7.35 -6.39 -2.65
CA GLN A 84 -8.38 -7.40 -2.88
C GLN A 84 -9.75 -6.89 -2.45
N LYS A 85 -10.76 -7.21 -3.24
CA LYS A 85 -12.13 -6.77 -2.99
C LYS A 85 -12.62 -7.33 -1.66
N PHE A 86 -13.21 -6.46 -0.88
CA PHE A 86 -13.89 -6.79 0.36
C PHE A 86 -15.10 -5.86 0.53
N TYR A 87 -16.26 -6.43 0.72
CA TYR A 87 -17.51 -5.69 0.87
C TYR A 87 -18.07 -5.95 2.27
N PRO A 88 -17.95 -4.96 3.19
CA PRO A 88 -18.58 -5.10 4.52
C PRO A 88 -20.09 -5.28 4.38
N GLY A 89 -20.66 -6.21 5.13
CA GLY A 89 -22.10 -6.48 5.10
C GLY A 89 -22.59 -7.39 3.98
N SER A 90 -21.74 -7.84 3.06
CA SER A 90 -22.09 -8.80 2.01
C SER A 90 -21.93 -10.26 2.41
N GLY A 91 -21.43 -10.52 3.62
CA GLY A 91 -21.10 -11.87 4.09
C GLY A 91 -19.68 -12.32 3.72
N ASP A 92 -18.88 -11.45 3.10
CA ASP A 92 -17.50 -11.75 2.81
C ASP A 92 -16.71 -11.97 4.11
N PRO A 93 -15.84 -13.00 4.16
CA PRO A 93 -14.96 -13.19 5.31
C PRO A 93 -13.98 -12.02 5.41
N ILE A 94 -13.70 -11.60 6.65
CA ILE A 94 -12.69 -10.56 6.88
C ILE A 94 -11.32 -11.10 6.45
N PRO A 95 -10.60 -10.38 5.55
CA PRO A 95 -9.28 -10.82 5.12
C PRO A 95 -8.29 -10.97 6.29
N ALA A 96 -7.55 -12.07 6.30
CA ALA A 96 -6.54 -12.32 7.33
C ALA A 96 -5.26 -11.50 7.09
N LEU A 97 -4.90 -11.27 5.81
CA LEU A 97 -3.75 -10.48 5.41
C LEU A 97 -4.11 -9.00 5.32
N PHE A 98 -3.09 -8.14 5.33
CA PHE A 98 -3.29 -6.71 5.18
C PHE A 98 -4.16 -6.41 3.95
N ASN A 99 -5.27 -5.73 4.18
CA ASN A 99 -6.21 -5.33 3.14
C ASN A 99 -6.66 -3.89 3.41
N ARG A 100 -6.45 -3.02 2.43
CA ARG A 100 -6.77 -1.60 2.56
C ARG A 100 -8.27 -1.37 2.79
N HIS A 101 -9.13 -2.08 2.04
CA HIS A 101 -10.59 -1.92 2.19
C HIS A 101 -11.07 -2.40 3.56
N ALA A 102 -10.61 -3.56 4.01
CA ALA A 102 -10.97 -4.09 5.31
C ALA A 102 -10.46 -3.21 6.45
N THR A 103 -9.25 -2.67 6.34
CA THR A 103 -8.69 -1.73 7.34
C THR A 103 -9.55 -0.48 7.49
N VAL A 104 -10.05 0.07 6.39
CA VAL A 104 -10.83 1.34 6.41
C VAL A 104 -12.30 1.12 6.78
N HIS A 105 -12.87 -0.01 6.38
CA HIS A 105 -14.32 -0.25 6.48
C HIS A 105 -14.74 -1.22 7.59
N THR A 106 -13.80 -1.84 8.29
CA THR A 106 -14.10 -2.71 9.44
C THR A 106 -13.16 -2.43 10.60
N VAL A 107 -13.72 -2.49 11.81
CA VAL A 107 -12.92 -2.49 13.04
C VAL A 107 -12.95 -3.93 13.58
N SER A 108 -11.94 -4.71 13.23
CA SER A 108 -11.87 -6.13 13.55
C SER A 108 -10.49 -6.56 14.02
N ALA A 109 -10.43 -7.35 15.07
CA ALA A 109 -9.20 -7.95 15.56
C ALA A 109 -8.56 -8.93 14.56
N GLN A 110 -9.32 -9.44 13.59
CA GLN A 110 -8.77 -10.26 12.51
C GLN A 110 -7.94 -9.45 11.51
N GLN A 111 -8.34 -8.21 11.27
CA GLN A 111 -7.64 -7.33 10.34
C GLN A 111 -6.54 -6.51 11.04
N PHE A 112 -6.85 -5.92 12.21
CA PHE A 112 -5.89 -5.11 12.96
C PHE A 112 -4.97 -5.99 13.81
N THR A 113 -3.87 -6.44 13.21
CA THR A 113 -2.86 -7.29 13.83
C THR A 113 -1.47 -6.67 13.71
N GLN A 114 -0.55 -7.10 14.54
CA GLN A 114 0.85 -6.70 14.42
C GLN A 114 1.40 -7.02 13.03
N ALA A 115 1.16 -8.22 12.52
CA ALA A 115 1.64 -8.65 11.21
C ALA A 115 1.09 -7.75 10.09
N ASN A 116 -0.20 -7.43 10.11
CA ASN A 116 -0.82 -6.58 9.11
C ASN A 116 -0.34 -5.13 9.20
N ALA A 117 -0.13 -4.60 10.40
CA ALA A 117 0.45 -3.28 10.58
C ALA A 117 1.86 -3.19 9.98
N ILE A 118 2.71 -4.17 10.24
CA ILE A 118 4.07 -4.23 9.68
C ILE A 118 4.02 -4.40 8.16
N THR A 119 3.19 -5.30 7.64
CA THR A 119 3.03 -5.51 6.19
C THR A 119 2.58 -4.24 5.48
N GLY A 120 1.55 -3.57 6.02
CA GLY A 120 1.07 -2.30 5.47
C GLY A 120 2.13 -1.20 5.51
N ALA A 121 2.86 -1.10 6.62
CA ALA A 121 3.95 -0.13 6.77
C ALA A 121 5.09 -0.38 5.78
N LEU A 122 5.52 -1.62 5.62
CA LEU A 122 6.55 -1.98 4.64
C LEU A 122 6.12 -1.63 3.22
N PHE A 123 4.87 -1.90 2.87
CA PHE A 123 4.33 -1.53 1.57
C PHE A 123 4.30 0.00 1.39
N ALA A 124 3.80 0.76 2.34
CA ALA A 124 3.76 2.22 2.28
C ALA A 124 5.17 2.83 2.14
N VAL A 125 6.13 2.36 2.94
CA VAL A 125 7.53 2.82 2.87
C VAL A 125 8.16 2.46 1.53
N SER A 126 7.92 1.26 1.00
CA SER A 126 8.44 0.84 -0.30
C SER A 126 7.94 1.75 -1.43
N LEU A 127 6.66 2.10 -1.44
CA LEU A 127 6.08 3.05 -2.41
C LEU A 127 6.70 4.44 -2.28
N LEU A 128 6.89 4.90 -1.06
CA LEU A 128 7.51 6.20 -0.80
C LEU A 128 8.97 6.25 -1.27
N CYS A 129 9.74 5.20 -1.00
CA CYS A 129 11.12 5.06 -1.49
C CYS A 129 11.17 5.06 -3.03
N TYR A 130 10.28 4.32 -3.67
CA TYR A 130 10.16 4.32 -5.13
C TYR A 130 9.96 5.73 -5.69
N LEU A 131 9.06 6.51 -5.11
CA LEU A 131 8.81 7.90 -5.53
C LEU A 131 10.02 8.81 -5.30
N TYR A 132 10.77 8.61 -4.22
CA TYR A 132 12.01 9.36 -3.98
C TYR A 132 13.10 9.01 -5.00
N ASP A 133 13.25 7.75 -5.36
CA ASP A 133 14.23 7.29 -6.33
C ASP A 133 13.91 7.83 -7.73
N GLU A 134 12.65 7.80 -8.14
CA GLU A 134 12.18 8.40 -9.39
C GLU A 134 12.49 9.91 -9.45
N ALA A 135 12.13 10.64 -8.40
CA ALA A 135 12.39 12.09 -8.33
C ALA A 135 13.88 12.45 -8.35
N SER A 136 14.74 11.52 -7.91
CA SER A 136 16.21 11.70 -7.88
C SER A 136 16.89 11.25 -9.17
N GLY A 137 16.16 10.75 -10.18
CA GLY A 137 16.72 10.22 -11.43
C GLY A 137 17.56 8.96 -11.25
N ARG A 138 17.41 8.24 -10.14
CA ARG A 138 18.13 6.98 -9.89
C ARG A 138 17.43 5.76 -10.48
N GLY A 139 16.14 5.90 -10.82
CA GLY A 139 15.33 4.82 -11.40
C GLY A 139 15.65 4.52 -12.88
N GLU A 140 16.31 5.43 -13.59
CA GLU A 140 16.58 5.27 -15.03
C GLU A 140 17.90 4.55 -15.39
N LYS A 141 18.64 4.03 -14.40
CA LYS A 141 19.95 3.39 -14.63
C LYS A 141 19.99 1.92 -14.23
N SER A 142 19.01 1.15 -14.70
CA SER A 142 19.14 -0.31 -14.60
C SER A 142 18.42 -1.00 -15.75
#